data_e671092d868485ced275adbc04606367
#
_entry.id   e671092d868485ced275adbc04606367
#
_cell.length_a   1.000
_cell.length_b   1.000
_cell.length_c   1.000
_cell.angle_alpha   90.00
_cell.angle_beta   90.00
_cell.angle_gamma   90.00
#
_symmetry.space_group_name_H-M   'P 1'
#
loop_
_entity.id
_entity.type
_entity.pdbx_description
1 polymer ?
#
loop_
_entity_poly.entity_id
_entity_poly.type
_entity_poly.pdbx_seq_one_letter_code
_entity_poly.pdbx_strand_id
1 'polypeptide(L)'
;WSDRTWWGWMGRRKPYLLIGSVIAVIVMALLPNAGSFNLSTSWLLLGLDAAMWFGIFALMFLDTSINMAMQPFKMMVGDMVNEEQKGTAYSIQSFLCNAGSLVGYLFPIFFTWLGIRNTADAGVVPDSVKWSFYVGAAILILCVLYTFFTVKEMNPAEYAEFHGIDPASEKKEKGAGLLSLLVHAPKAFWTVGLVQFFCWAAFM
;
A
#
# COMPACT_ATOMS: atom_id res chain seq x y z
N TRP A 1 7.00 5.37 -12.78
CA TRP A 1 6.65 4.30 -13.73
C TRP A 1 5.18 4.36 -14.12
N SER A 2 4.25 4.50 -13.18
CA SER A 2 2.81 4.59 -13.48
C SER A 2 2.46 5.77 -14.40
N ASP A 3 3.16 6.89 -14.29
CA ASP A 3 2.90 8.11 -15.07
C ASP A 3 3.27 7.98 -16.56
N ARG A 4 4.13 7.01 -16.89
CA ARG A 4 4.62 6.77 -18.26
C ARG A 4 3.93 5.61 -18.97
N THR A 5 3.08 4.86 -18.26
CA THR A 5 2.46 3.64 -18.78
C THR A 5 0.96 3.85 -18.93
N TRP A 6 0.43 3.70 -20.13
CA TRP A 6 -1.01 3.71 -20.40
C TRP A 6 -1.42 2.36 -20.97
N TRP A 7 -2.26 1.65 -20.23
CA TRP A 7 -2.74 0.32 -20.62
C TRP A 7 -4.17 0.42 -21.15
N GLY A 8 -4.34 0.94 -22.36
CA GLY A 8 -5.61 0.96 -23.06
C GLY A 8 -6.83 1.26 -22.18
N TRP A 9 -7.73 0.27 -22.00
CA TRP A 9 -8.94 0.39 -21.18
C TRP A 9 -8.70 0.37 -19.66
N MET A 10 -7.53 -0.07 -19.22
CA MET A 10 -7.21 -0.16 -17.77
C MET A 10 -6.70 1.15 -17.18
N GLY A 11 -6.34 2.12 -18.02
CA GLY A 11 -5.82 3.40 -17.57
C GLY A 11 -4.34 3.36 -17.16
N ARG A 12 -3.90 4.37 -16.41
CA ARG A 12 -2.51 4.60 -16.03
C ARG A 12 -2.17 4.02 -14.65
N ARG A 13 -3.08 4.15 -13.68
CA ARG A 13 -2.83 3.85 -12.26
C ARG A 13 -3.48 2.57 -11.77
N LYS A 14 -4.63 2.20 -12.32
CA LYS A 14 -5.39 1.00 -11.92
C LYS A 14 -4.61 -0.32 -12.01
N PRO A 15 -3.78 -0.58 -13.05
CA PRO A 15 -3.01 -1.82 -13.12
C PRO A 15 -2.08 -2.01 -11.92
N TYR A 16 -1.41 -0.95 -11.51
CA TYR A 16 -0.49 -0.99 -10.36
C TYR A 16 -1.23 -1.17 -9.04
N LEU A 17 -2.39 -0.52 -8.88
CA LEU A 17 -3.28 -0.71 -7.74
C LEU A 17 -3.71 -2.18 -7.65
N LEU A 18 -4.17 -2.77 -8.76
CA LEU A 18 -4.64 -4.14 -8.80
C LEU A 18 -3.52 -5.14 -8.51
N ILE A 19 -2.37 -5.02 -9.18
CA ILE A 19 -1.23 -5.92 -8.99
C ILE A 19 -0.73 -5.86 -7.54
N GLY A 20 -0.50 -4.66 -7.00
CA GLY A 20 -0.05 -4.49 -5.62
C GLY A 20 -1.04 -5.08 -4.61
N SER A 21 -2.34 -4.86 -4.81
CA SER A 21 -3.37 -5.38 -3.91
C SER A 21 -3.52 -6.91 -4.00
N VAL A 22 -3.41 -7.49 -5.19
CA VAL A 22 -3.47 -8.96 -5.35
C VAL A 22 -2.27 -9.61 -4.64
N ILE A 23 -1.08 -9.08 -4.79
CA ILE A 23 0.10 -9.58 -4.09
C ILE A 23 -0.09 -9.42 -2.57
N ALA A 24 -0.56 -8.27 -2.10
CA ALA A 24 -0.82 -8.03 -0.69
C ALA A 24 -1.84 -9.04 -0.11
N VAL A 25 -2.94 -9.32 -0.82
CA VAL A 25 -3.96 -10.29 -0.42
C VAL A 25 -3.38 -11.70 -0.30
N ILE A 26 -2.55 -12.12 -1.26
CA ILE A 26 -1.88 -13.43 -1.23
C ILE A 26 -0.98 -13.52 0.01
N VAL A 27 -0.17 -12.51 0.27
CA VAL A 27 0.73 -12.49 1.43
C VAL A 27 -0.06 -12.43 2.74
N MET A 28 -1.14 -11.66 2.81
CA MET A 28 -2.03 -11.61 3.98
C MET A 28 -2.69 -12.97 4.27
N ALA A 29 -2.96 -13.76 3.24
CA ALA A 29 -3.50 -15.11 3.41
C ALA A 29 -2.43 -16.12 3.87
N LEU A 30 -1.17 -15.95 3.44
CA LEU A 30 -0.06 -16.85 3.76
C LEU A 30 0.56 -16.55 5.12
N LEU A 31 0.69 -15.29 5.49
CA LEU A 31 1.39 -14.85 6.70
C LEU A 31 0.88 -15.49 8.00
N PRO A 32 -0.44 -15.56 8.28
CA PRO A 32 -0.94 -16.16 9.51
C PRO A 32 -0.70 -17.68 9.58
N ASN A 33 -0.43 -18.31 8.45
CA ASN A 33 -0.17 -19.76 8.34
C ASN A 33 1.33 -20.09 8.37
N ALA A 34 2.19 -19.12 8.52
CA ALA A 34 3.66 -19.30 8.52
C ALA A 34 4.14 -20.38 9.51
N GLY A 35 3.54 -20.41 10.70
CA GLY A 35 3.85 -21.41 11.72
C GLY A 35 3.31 -22.82 11.43
N SER A 36 2.32 -22.94 10.51
CA SER A 36 1.73 -24.22 10.09
C SER A 36 2.50 -24.89 8.95
N PHE A 37 3.34 -24.12 8.24
CA PHE A 37 4.27 -24.70 7.28
C PHE A 37 5.37 -25.42 8.06
N ASN A 38 5.39 -26.75 8.02
CA ASN A 38 6.41 -27.63 8.60
C ASN A 38 7.73 -27.44 7.83
N LEU A 39 8.27 -26.22 7.88
CA LEU A 39 9.58 -25.89 7.32
C LEU A 39 10.60 -26.54 8.26
N SER A 40 11.07 -27.73 7.85
CA SER A 40 12.09 -28.53 8.57
C SER A 40 13.21 -27.64 9.08
N THR A 41 13.36 -27.63 10.38
CA THR A 41 14.15 -26.75 11.23
C THR A 41 15.67 -26.91 11.11
N SER A 42 16.18 -27.60 10.08
CA SER A 42 17.60 -27.90 9.95
C SER A 42 18.48 -26.74 9.46
N TRP A 43 17.90 -25.61 9.11
CA TRP A 43 18.62 -24.46 8.59
C TRP A 43 18.52 -23.28 9.54
N LEU A 44 19.39 -23.25 10.57
CA LEU A 44 19.62 -22.06 11.38
C LEU A 44 20.54 -21.12 10.60
N LEU A 45 19.99 -20.11 9.94
CA LEU A 45 20.75 -19.03 9.37
C LEU A 45 20.71 -17.83 10.33
N LEU A 46 21.87 -17.39 10.84
CA LEU A 46 21.98 -16.29 11.81
C LEU A 46 21.18 -16.51 13.12
N GLY A 47 20.97 -17.77 13.53
CA GLY A 47 20.22 -18.09 14.75
C GLY A 47 18.70 -18.01 14.64
N LEU A 48 18.17 -17.83 13.44
CA LEU A 48 16.72 -17.76 13.17
C LEU A 48 16.25 -19.00 12.42
N ASP A 49 15.08 -19.50 12.78
CA ASP A 49 14.43 -20.61 12.11
C ASP A 49 13.90 -20.23 10.73
N ALA A 50 13.74 -21.21 9.85
CA ALA A 50 13.19 -21.00 8.51
C ALA A 50 11.78 -20.35 8.55
N ALA A 51 10.96 -20.65 9.54
CA ALA A 51 9.65 -20.03 9.74
C ALA A 51 9.75 -18.54 10.08
N MET A 52 10.75 -18.14 10.87
CA MET A 52 11.03 -16.73 11.18
C MET A 52 11.49 -15.97 9.93
N TRP A 53 12.39 -16.56 9.15
CA TRP A 53 12.81 -15.96 7.88
C TRP A 53 11.64 -15.80 6.91
N PHE A 54 10.78 -16.81 6.81
CA PHE A 54 9.56 -16.70 6.00
C PHE A 54 8.68 -15.55 6.49
N GLY A 55 8.47 -15.41 7.79
CA GLY A 55 7.70 -14.33 8.38
C GLY A 55 8.28 -12.95 8.06
N ILE A 56 9.60 -12.78 8.19
CA ILE A 56 10.30 -11.53 7.87
C ILE A 56 10.13 -11.17 6.39
N PHE A 57 10.40 -12.10 5.48
CA PHE A 57 10.23 -11.87 4.05
C PHE A 57 8.76 -11.60 3.69
N ALA A 58 7.83 -12.35 4.24
CA ALA A 58 6.40 -12.14 4.01
C ALA A 58 5.95 -10.73 4.46
N LEU A 59 6.41 -10.27 5.64
CA LEU A 59 6.14 -8.91 6.11
C LEU A 59 6.75 -7.85 5.19
N MET A 60 8.00 -8.02 4.75
CA MET A 60 8.63 -7.10 3.79
C MET A 60 7.88 -7.04 2.46
N PHE A 61 7.45 -8.20 1.96
CA PHE A 61 6.63 -8.27 0.74
C PHE A 61 5.26 -7.63 0.92
N LEU A 62 4.63 -7.84 2.08
CA LEU A 62 3.35 -7.24 2.40
C LEU A 62 3.46 -5.71 2.42
N ASP A 63 4.42 -5.18 3.16
CA ASP A 63 4.65 -3.74 3.26
C ASP A 63 4.93 -3.12 1.88
N THR A 64 5.83 -3.73 1.12
CA THR A 64 6.16 -3.29 -0.24
C THR A 64 4.93 -3.30 -1.15
N SER A 65 4.11 -4.34 -1.08
CA SER A 65 2.91 -4.50 -1.91
C SER A 65 1.83 -3.49 -1.56
N ILE A 66 1.61 -3.23 -0.27
CA ILE A 66 0.67 -2.22 0.20
C ILE A 66 1.14 -0.83 -0.24
N ASN A 67 2.41 -0.50 -0.06
CA ASN A 67 2.96 0.78 -0.50
C ASN A 67 2.89 0.95 -2.02
N MET A 68 3.12 -0.11 -2.78
CA MET A 68 2.98 -0.11 -4.25
C MET A 68 1.53 0.15 -4.69
N ALA A 69 0.54 -0.34 -3.96
CA ALA A 69 -0.87 -0.09 -4.23
C ALA A 69 -1.33 1.30 -3.74
N MET A 70 -0.85 1.73 -2.58
CA MET A 70 -1.28 2.98 -1.94
C MET A 70 -0.88 4.23 -2.72
N GLN A 71 0.31 4.26 -3.32
CA GLN A 71 0.79 5.44 -4.05
C GLN A 71 -0.07 5.75 -5.28
N PRO A 72 -0.34 4.82 -6.22
CA PRO A 72 -1.26 5.05 -7.32
C PRO A 72 -2.65 5.47 -6.86
N PHE A 73 -3.15 4.91 -5.76
CA PHE A 73 -4.45 5.29 -5.20
C PHE A 73 -4.49 6.74 -4.74
N LYS A 74 -3.48 7.19 -3.97
CA LYS A 74 -3.37 8.59 -3.54
C LYS A 74 -3.28 9.54 -4.73
N MET A 75 -2.46 9.20 -5.72
CA MET A 75 -2.30 10.01 -6.92
C MET A 75 -3.59 10.07 -7.74
N MET A 76 -4.33 8.97 -7.84
CA MET A 76 -5.62 8.91 -8.54
C MET A 76 -6.64 9.88 -7.93
N VAL A 77 -6.70 9.96 -6.59
CA VAL A 77 -7.55 10.95 -5.90
C VAL A 77 -7.14 12.37 -6.29
N GLY A 78 -5.85 12.67 -6.31
CA GLY A 78 -5.35 13.98 -6.72
C GLY A 78 -5.60 14.35 -8.18
N ASP A 79 -5.61 13.34 -9.07
CA ASP A 79 -5.88 13.54 -10.51
C ASP A 79 -7.36 13.84 -10.80
N MET A 80 -8.27 13.42 -9.92
CA MET A 80 -9.73 13.52 -10.13
C MET A 80 -10.36 14.78 -9.53
N VAL A 81 -9.60 15.59 -8.79
CA VAL A 81 -10.09 16.79 -8.12
C VAL A 81 -9.36 18.03 -8.61
N ASN A 82 -10.07 19.18 -8.59
CA ASN A 82 -9.47 20.47 -8.90
C ASN A 82 -8.42 20.87 -7.86
N GLU A 83 -7.47 21.72 -8.23
CA GLU A 83 -6.38 22.19 -7.35
C GLU A 83 -6.91 22.75 -6.02
N GLU A 84 -8.01 23.53 -6.07
CA GLU A 84 -8.64 24.12 -4.89
C GLU A 84 -9.20 23.08 -3.91
N GLN A 85 -9.63 21.93 -4.41
CA GLN A 85 -10.26 20.85 -3.63
C GLN A 85 -9.26 19.78 -3.18
N LYS A 86 -8.04 19.77 -3.70
CA LYS A 86 -7.02 18.75 -3.36
C LYS A 86 -6.76 18.66 -1.86
N GLY A 87 -6.65 19.79 -1.18
CA GLY A 87 -6.43 19.81 0.28
C GLY A 87 -7.55 19.11 1.05
N THR A 88 -8.80 19.39 0.70
CA THR A 88 -9.98 18.76 1.33
C THR A 88 -10.05 17.27 0.99
N ALA A 89 -9.81 16.88 -0.26
CA ALA A 89 -9.83 15.48 -0.69
C ALA A 89 -8.79 14.63 0.05
N TYR A 90 -7.55 15.12 0.17
CA TYR A 90 -6.51 14.42 0.93
C TYR A 90 -6.78 14.39 2.43
N SER A 91 -7.41 15.41 2.99
CA SER A 91 -7.83 15.42 4.40
C SER A 91 -8.89 14.35 4.67
N ILE A 92 -9.90 14.25 3.82
CA ILE A 92 -10.93 13.21 3.90
C ILE A 92 -10.31 11.83 3.73
N GLN A 93 -9.42 11.66 2.76
CA GLN A 93 -8.71 10.40 2.53
C GLN A 93 -7.90 9.98 3.77
N SER A 94 -7.16 10.91 4.37
CA SER A 94 -6.38 10.65 5.58
C SER A 94 -7.27 10.29 6.76
N PHE A 95 -8.40 10.98 6.92
CA PHE A 95 -9.38 10.65 7.96
C PHE A 95 -9.92 9.23 7.78
N LEU A 96 -10.35 8.87 6.57
CA LEU A 96 -10.86 7.52 6.28
C LEU A 96 -9.80 6.43 6.47
N CYS A 97 -8.53 6.69 6.08
CA CYS A 97 -7.43 5.77 6.33
C CYS A 97 -7.21 5.52 7.83
N ASN A 98 -7.19 6.57 8.64
CA ASN A 98 -7.02 6.44 10.09
C ASN A 98 -8.22 5.76 10.75
N ALA A 99 -9.44 6.07 10.32
CA ALA A 99 -10.66 5.39 10.79
C ALA A 99 -10.63 3.89 10.43
N GLY A 100 -10.21 3.55 9.20
CA GLY A 100 -10.03 2.16 8.77
C GLY A 100 -8.98 1.42 9.59
N SER A 101 -7.86 2.06 9.90
CA SER A 101 -6.83 1.50 10.77
C SER A 101 -7.37 1.19 12.17
N LEU A 102 -8.14 2.10 12.75
CA LEU A 102 -8.78 1.90 14.05
C LEU A 102 -9.70 0.67 14.03
N VAL A 103 -10.54 0.55 12.99
CA VAL A 103 -11.42 -0.62 12.81
C VAL A 103 -10.60 -1.90 12.67
N GLY A 104 -9.48 -1.86 11.92
CA GLY A 104 -8.58 -3.00 11.76
C GLY A 104 -7.98 -3.50 13.09
N TYR A 105 -7.57 -2.58 13.96
CA TYR A 105 -7.09 -2.92 15.30
C TYR A 105 -8.17 -3.54 16.20
N LEU A 106 -9.43 -3.23 15.97
CA LEU A 106 -10.55 -3.78 16.74
C LEU A 106 -10.97 -5.18 16.26
N PHE A 107 -10.57 -5.63 15.08
CA PHE A 107 -10.97 -6.95 14.55
C PHE A 107 -10.65 -8.12 15.46
N PRO A 108 -9.44 -8.29 16.02
CA PRO A 108 -9.16 -9.40 16.92
C PRO A 108 -10.05 -9.40 18.17
N ILE A 109 -10.37 -8.21 18.70
CA ILE A 109 -11.25 -8.04 19.86
C ILE A 109 -12.68 -8.44 19.47
N PHE A 110 -13.16 -7.99 18.33
CA PHE A 110 -14.47 -8.32 17.79
C PHE A 110 -14.64 -9.82 17.57
N PHE A 111 -13.65 -10.48 16.99
CA PHE A 111 -13.67 -11.94 16.80
C PHE A 111 -13.60 -12.71 18.12
N THR A 112 -12.88 -12.20 19.10
CA THR A 112 -12.87 -12.77 20.44
C THR A 112 -14.25 -12.67 21.09
N TRP A 113 -14.92 -11.56 20.92
CA TRP A 113 -16.30 -11.37 21.41
C TRP A 113 -17.30 -12.32 20.72
N LEU A 114 -17.08 -12.67 19.45
CA LEU A 114 -17.84 -13.69 18.73
C LEU A 114 -17.50 -15.13 19.15
N GLY A 115 -16.62 -15.32 20.15
CA GLY A 115 -16.26 -16.65 20.67
C GLY A 115 -15.09 -17.32 19.97
N ILE A 116 -14.37 -16.62 19.06
CA ILE A 116 -13.17 -17.16 18.41
C ILE A 116 -12.00 -17.05 19.39
N ARG A 117 -11.21 -18.13 19.52
CA ARG A 117 -10.07 -18.18 20.44
C ARG A 117 -9.02 -17.14 20.10
N ASN A 118 -8.63 -16.37 21.13
CA ASN A 118 -7.54 -15.38 21.05
C ASN A 118 -6.24 -15.90 21.72
N THR A 119 -6.24 -17.15 22.15
CA THR A 119 -5.08 -17.81 22.75
C THR A 119 -4.63 -18.94 21.87
N ALA A 120 -3.32 -19.09 21.71
CA ALA A 120 -2.69 -20.17 20.97
C ALA A 120 -1.43 -20.63 21.69
N ASP A 121 -0.96 -21.84 21.36
CA ASP A 121 0.30 -22.37 21.86
C ASP A 121 1.50 -21.55 21.32
N ALA A 122 2.64 -21.69 21.99
CA ALA A 122 3.86 -20.97 21.58
C ALA A 122 4.23 -21.30 20.12
N GLY A 123 4.39 -20.27 19.31
CA GLY A 123 4.71 -20.41 17.87
C GLY A 123 3.51 -20.53 16.94
N VAL A 124 2.28 -20.52 17.45
CA VAL A 124 1.05 -20.58 16.64
C VAL A 124 0.32 -19.24 16.74
N VAL A 125 -0.16 -18.73 15.59
CA VAL A 125 -0.95 -17.48 15.54
C VAL A 125 -2.39 -17.79 16.02
N PRO A 126 -2.97 -17.00 16.96
CA PRO A 126 -4.35 -17.13 17.40
C PRO A 126 -5.36 -17.10 16.26
N ASP A 127 -6.43 -17.85 16.37
CA ASP A 127 -7.44 -17.93 15.32
C ASP A 127 -8.15 -16.58 15.09
N SER A 128 -8.36 -15.77 16.14
CA SER A 128 -8.91 -14.42 16.01
C SER A 128 -8.05 -13.52 15.11
N VAL A 129 -6.73 -13.66 15.19
CA VAL A 129 -5.78 -12.92 14.34
C VAL A 129 -5.83 -13.46 12.90
N LYS A 130 -5.86 -14.79 12.71
CA LYS A 130 -5.99 -15.39 11.36
C LYS A 130 -7.25 -14.89 10.65
N TRP A 131 -8.39 -14.91 11.34
CA TRP A 131 -9.63 -14.39 10.79
C TRP A 131 -9.57 -12.90 10.48
N SER A 132 -8.88 -12.09 11.31
CA SER A 132 -8.66 -10.67 11.04
C SER A 132 -7.91 -10.45 9.73
N PHE A 133 -6.86 -11.24 9.47
CA PHE A 133 -6.13 -11.18 8.20
C PHE A 133 -6.98 -11.59 7.00
N TYR A 134 -7.77 -12.67 7.12
CA TYR A 134 -8.61 -13.12 6.01
C TYR A 134 -9.74 -12.16 5.68
N VAL A 135 -10.41 -11.61 6.70
CA VAL A 135 -11.46 -10.61 6.50
C VAL A 135 -10.87 -9.32 5.97
N GLY A 136 -9.73 -8.88 6.50
CA GLY A 136 -9.01 -7.72 5.98
C GLY A 136 -8.61 -7.89 4.52
N ALA A 137 -8.08 -9.05 4.14
CA ALA A 137 -7.73 -9.38 2.76
C ALA A 137 -8.96 -9.39 1.84
N ALA A 138 -10.07 -9.95 2.29
CA ALA A 138 -11.34 -9.95 1.53
C ALA A 138 -11.88 -8.54 1.33
N ILE A 139 -11.87 -7.69 2.37
CA ILE A 139 -12.28 -6.29 2.27
C ILE A 139 -11.37 -5.54 1.29
N LEU A 140 -10.05 -5.71 1.39
CA LEU A 140 -9.08 -5.07 0.51
C LEU A 140 -9.36 -5.40 -0.96
N ILE A 141 -9.49 -6.68 -1.30
CA ILE A 141 -9.69 -7.07 -2.70
C ILE A 141 -11.06 -6.60 -3.23
N LEU A 142 -12.12 -6.67 -2.41
CA LEU A 142 -13.44 -6.18 -2.79
C LEU A 142 -13.44 -4.67 -3.05
N CYS A 143 -12.80 -3.88 -2.17
CA CYS A 143 -12.68 -2.43 -2.36
C CYS A 143 -11.86 -2.09 -3.60
N VAL A 144 -10.77 -2.82 -3.85
CA VAL A 144 -9.93 -2.59 -5.04
C VAL A 144 -10.69 -2.96 -6.31
N LEU A 145 -11.39 -4.08 -6.33
CA LEU A 145 -12.22 -4.46 -7.48
C LEU A 145 -13.34 -3.45 -7.72
N TYR A 146 -14.02 -3.01 -6.66
CA TYR A 146 -15.03 -1.96 -6.77
C TYR A 146 -14.44 -0.68 -7.38
N THR A 147 -13.28 -0.22 -6.88
CA THR A 147 -12.58 0.96 -7.43
C THR A 147 -12.19 0.73 -8.89
N PHE A 148 -11.68 -0.46 -9.21
CA PHE A 148 -11.24 -0.81 -10.57
C PHE A 148 -12.37 -0.72 -11.59
N PHE A 149 -13.58 -1.20 -11.25
CA PHE A 149 -14.73 -1.19 -12.14
C PHE A 149 -15.49 0.14 -12.15
N THR A 150 -15.55 0.85 -11.01
CA THR A 150 -16.37 2.05 -10.87
C THR A 150 -15.63 3.32 -11.27
N VAL A 151 -14.36 3.44 -10.91
CA VAL A 151 -13.58 4.64 -11.19
C VAL A 151 -13.11 4.62 -12.64
N LYS A 152 -13.40 5.67 -13.40
CA LYS A 152 -12.91 5.89 -14.75
C LYS A 152 -11.76 6.88 -14.71
N GLU A 153 -10.56 6.44 -15.08
CA GLU A 153 -9.41 7.33 -15.21
C GLU A 153 -9.54 8.21 -16.45
N MET A 154 -9.13 9.47 -16.33
CA MET A 154 -9.09 10.41 -17.46
C MET A 154 -8.02 9.99 -18.47
N ASN A 155 -8.34 10.10 -19.75
CA ASN A 155 -7.36 9.94 -20.81
C ASN A 155 -6.27 11.03 -20.70
N PRO A 156 -5.03 10.80 -21.18
CA PRO A 156 -3.99 11.81 -21.12
C PRO A 156 -4.38 13.16 -21.74
N ALA A 157 -5.20 13.14 -22.78
CA ALA A 157 -5.72 14.36 -23.42
C ALA A 157 -6.75 15.08 -22.53
N GLU A 158 -7.70 14.33 -21.96
CA GLU A 158 -8.70 14.85 -21.01
C GLU A 158 -8.03 15.38 -19.73
N TYR A 159 -6.98 14.70 -19.26
CA TYR A 159 -6.21 15.12 -18.10
C TYR A 159 -5.48 16.44 -18.34
N ALA A 160 -4.85 16.60 -19.51
CA ALA A 160 -4.17 17.82 -19.90
C ALA A 160 -5.15 19.00 -20.01
N GLU A 161 -6.32 18.77 -20.60
CA GLU A 161 -7.38 19.78 -20.72
C GLU A 161 -7.93 20.18 -19.34
N PHE A 162 -8.20 19.20 -18.47
CA PHE A 162 -8.76 19.43 -17.13
C PHE A 162 -7.81 20.21 -16.21
N HIS A 163 -6.50 19.97 -16.32
CA HIS A 163 -5.47 20.65 -15.53
C HIS A 163 -4.82 21.83 -16.23
N GLY A 164 -5.27 22.19 -17.45
CA GLY A 164 -4.72 23.31 -18.22
C GLY A 164 -3.25 23.14 -18.62
N ILE A 165 -2.80 21.87 -18.78
CA ILE A 165 -1.41 21.54 -19.13
C ILE A 165 -1.28 21.53 -20.65
N ASP A 166 -0.36 22.33 -21.20
CA ASP A 166 -0.06 22.29 -22.62
C ASP A 166 0.69 20.99 -22.98
N PRO A 167 0.11 20.13 -23.85
CA PRO A 167 0.72 18.84 -24.25
C PRO A 167 2.13 18.98 -24.85
N ALA A 168 2.47 20.16 -25.35
CA ALA A 168 3.79 20.47 -25.91
C ALA A 168 4.87 20.63 -24.85
N SER A 169 4.52 20.99 -23.61
CA SER A 169 5.44 21.18 -22.51
C SER A 169 5.91 19.86 -21.88
N GLU A 170 5.04 18.85 -21.85
CA GLU A 170 5.35 17.52 -21.27
C GLU A 170 6.44 16.76 -22.07
N LYS A 171 6.53 17.00 -23.38
CA LYS A 171 7.56 16.36 -24.23
C LYS A 171 8.98 16.88 -24.00
N LYS A 172 9.15 18.03 -23.35
CA LYS A 172 10.47 18.64 -23.12
C LYS A 172 11.15 18.22 -21.82
N GLU A 173 10.43 17.72 -20.84
CA GLU A 173 11.02 17.15 -19.63
C GLU A 173 11.48 15.70 -19.90
N LYS A 174 12.60 15.55 -20.60
CA LYS A 174 13.41 14.33 -20.51
C LYS A 174 13.74 14.16 -19.05
N GLY A 175 13.13 13.16 -18.41
CA GLY A 175 13.26 12.95 -16.99
C GLY A 175 14.71 12.99 -16.54
N ALA A 176 15.05 14.02 -15.76
CA ALA A 176 16.34 14.09 -15.11
C ALA A 176 16.55 12.78 -14.33
N GLY A 177 17.71 12.16 -14.48
CA GLY A 177 18.01 10.93 -13.77
C GLY A 177 17.84 11.15 -12.27
N LEU A 178 17.41 10.11 -11.53
CA LEU A 178 17.14 10.15 -10.09
C LEU A 178 18.29 10.79 -9.30
N LEU A 179 19.54 10.51 -9.68
CA LEU A 179 20.74 11.11 -9.10
C LEU A 179 20.83 12.62 -9.37
N SER A 180 20.47 13.06 -10.57
CA SER A 180 20.45 14.49 -10.89
C SER A 180 19.39 15.24 -10.09
N LEU A 181 18.22 14.65 -9.90
CA LEU A 181 17.15 15.23 -9.07
C LEU A 181 17.57 15.33 -7.59
N LEU A 182 18.25 14.34 -7.06
CA LEU A 182 18.75 14.35 -5.68
C LEU A 182 19.83 15.41 -5.47
N VAL A 183 20.79 15.54 -6.40
CA VAL A 183 21.88 16.50 -6.29
C VAL A 183 21.38 17.94 -6.39
N HIS A 184 20.37 18.20 -7.24
CA HIS A 184 19.79 19.54 -7.44
C HIS A 184 18.56 19.81 -6.57
N ALA A 185 18.23 18.91 -5.65
CA ALA A 185 17.10 19.11 -4.74
C ALA A 185 17.29 20.33 -3.85
N PRO A 186 16.27 21.17 -3.66
CA PRO A 186 16.35 22.35 -2.80
C PRO A 186 16.64 21.94 -1.34
N LYS A 187 17.34 22.81 -0.59
CA LYS A 187 17.69 22.55 0.82
C LYS A 187 16.48 22.18 1.67
N ALA A 188 15.31 22.76 1.39
CA ALA A 188 14.06 22.44 2.06
C ALA A 188 13.68 20.96 1.93
N PHE A 189 13.94 20.31 0.77
CA PHE A 189 13.69 18.90 0.56
C PHE A 189 14.49 18.02 1.53
N TRP A 190 15.78 18.34 1.69
CA TRP A 190 16.64 17.59 2.61
C TRP A 190 16.26 17.80 4.08
N THR A 191 15.89 19.04 4.45
CA THR A 191 15.44 19.35 5.80
C THR A 191 14.17 18.60 6.15
N VAL A 192 13.16 18.61 5.26
CA VAL A 192 11.91 17.86 5.45
C VAL A 192 12.16 16.36 5.48
N GLY A 193 13.02 15.85 4.58
CA GLY A 193 13.39 14.43 4.57
C GLY A 193 14.05 13.98 5.88
N LEU A 194 14.90 14.82 6.47
CA LEU A 194 15.59 14.55 7.72
C LEU A 194 14.60 14.54 8.91
N VAL A 195 13.70 15.52 8.95
CA VAL A 195 12.61 15.55 9.94
C VAL A 195 11.72 14.31 9.83
N GLN A 196 11.34 13.95 8.60
CA GLN A 196 10.52 12.75 8.34
C GLN A 196 11.23 11.48 8.83
N PHE A 197 12.52 11.35 8.55
CA PHE A 197 13.33 10.22 9.00
C PHE A 197 13.30 10.08 10.53
N PHE A 198 13.55 11.16 11.27
CA PHE A 198 13.53 11.12 12.74
C PHE A 198 12.12 10.91 13.30
N CYS A 199 11.09 11.48 12.69
CA CYS A 199 9.71 11.21 13.07
C CYS A 199 9.39 9.71 12.96
N TRP A 200 9.70 9.08 11.83
CA TRP A 200 9.46 7.65 11.65
C TRP A 200 10.30 6.78 12.60
N ALA A 201 11.55 7.16 12.85
CA ALA A 201 12.39 6.47 13.83
C ALA A 201 11.85 6.57 15.26
N ALA A 202 11.13 7.64 15.61
CA ALA A 202 10.50 7.82 16.91
C ALA A 202 9.15 7.10 17.04
N PHE A 203 8.46 6.83 15.91
CA PHE A 203 7.18 6.10 15.88
C PHE A 203 7.33 4.57 15.87
N MET A 204 8.51 4.04 15.57
CA MET A 204 8.85 2.61 15.63
C MET A 204 9.44 2.22 16.99
#